data_25c50cabc8b68a14cac13190212493bc
#
_entry.id   25c50cabc8b68a14cac13190212493bc
#
_cell.length_a   1.000
_cell.length_b   1.000
_cell.length_c   1.000
_cell.angle_alpha   90.00
_cell.angle_beta   90.00
_cell.angle_gamma   90.00
#
_symmetry.space_group_name_H-M   'P 1'
#
loop_
_entity.id
_entity.type
_entity.pdbx_description
1 polymer ?
#
loop_
_entity_poly.entity_id
_entity_poly.type
_entity_poly.pdbx_seq_one_letter_code
_entity_poly.pdbx_strand_id
1 'polypeptide(L)'
;MQYRVDVRLAVPAERAWAQLADLSAWPAWTPTVESLDSATPRPQVGTAVTIKQPGRKPAHYVIDVVEDGRRFRWGSDRGGVRQAADHVVEPDSAVACTVTLTFTMTGPLGRILGLLGAAKIRGMVDTEARALTAVVQPQSTDT
;
A
#
# COMPACT_ATOMS: atom_id res chain seq x y z
N MET A 1 12.18 -11.16 -3.95
CA MET A 1 11.91 -10.72 -2.57
C MET A 1 10.42 -10.43 -2.43
N GLN A 2 9.79 -10.96 -1.42
CA GLN A 2 8.38 -10.68 -1.13
C GLN A 2 8.23 -10.48 0.37
N TYR A 3 7.46 -9.48 0.76
CA TYR A 3 7.09 -9.24 2.15
C TYR A 3 5.60 -8.96 2.26
N ARG A 4 4.95 -9.68 3.16
CA ARG A 4 3.51 -9.61 3.37
C ARG A 4 3.18 -9.36 4.83
N VAL A 5 2.23 -8.47 5.07
CA VAL A 5 1.69 -8.18 6.41
C VAL A 5 0.18 -8.27 6.35
N ASP A 6 -0.40 -9.03 7.28
CA ASP A 6 -1.84 -9.08 7.49
C ASP A 6 -2.19 -8.24 8.71
N VAL A 7 -3.17 -7.36 8.55
CA VAL A 7 -3.63 -6.46 9.62
C VAL A 7 -5.11 -6.72 9.86
N ARG A 8 -5.46 -7.11 11.08
CA ARG A 8 -6.86 -7.22 11.48
C ARG A 8 -7.35 -5.88 12.00
N LEU A 9 -8.50 -5.45 11.50
CA LEU A 9 -9.09 -4.17 11.84
C LEU A 9 -10.50 -4.37 12.38
N ALA A 10 -10.81 -3.71 13.49
CA ALA A 10 -12.14 -3.72 14.09
C ALA A 10 -13.04 -2.66 13.45
N VAL A 11 -13.05 -2.64 12.12
CA VAL A 11 -13.90 -1.77 11.30
C VAL A 11 -14.43 -2.58 10.11
N PRO A 12 -15.56 -2.17 9.52
CA PRO A 12 -16.05 -2.84 8.31
C PRO A 12 -15.06 -2.74 7.15
N ALA A 13 -15.09 -3.72 6.25
CA ALA A 13 -14.24 -3.73 5.05
C ALA A 13 -14.40 -2.46 4.22
N GLU A 14 -15.62 -1.93 4.11
CA GLU A 14 -15.91 -0.70 3.37
C GLU A 14 -15.15 0.50 3.92
N ARG A 15 -14.97 0.56 5.25
CA ARG A 15 -14.21 1.64 5.89
C ARG A 15 -12.73 1.57 5.56
N ALA A 16 -12.16 0.36 5.63
CA ALA A 16 -10.75 0.15 5.27
C ALA A 16 -10.50 0.42 3.79
N TRP A 17 -11.40 -0.05 2.93
CA TRP A 17 -11.31 0.21 1.49
C TRP A 17 -11.38 1.70 1.17
N ALA A 18 -12.31 2.42 1.78
CA ALA A 18 -12.47 3.86 1.57
C ALA A 18 -11.18 4.62 1.90
N GLN A 19 -10.45 4.19 2.94
CA GLN A 19 -9.18 4.80 3.30
C GLN A 19 -8.09 4.50 2.29
N LEU A 20 -7.94 3.23 1.90
CA LEU A 20 -6.91 2.81 0.94
C LEU A 20 -7.16 3.34 -0.46
N ALA A 21 -8.42 3.37 -0.89
CA ALA A 21 -8.79 3.77 -2.24
C ALA A 21 -8.81 5.30 -2.44
N ASP A 22 -8.72 6.08 -1.38
CA ASP A 22 -8.55 7.52 -1.47
C ASP A 22 -7.06 7.84 -1.67
N LEU A 23 -6.62 7.81 -2.92
CA LEU A 23 -5.21 7.92 -3.26
C LEU A 23 -4.61 9.26 -2.84
N SER A 24 -5.36 10.35 -2.92
CA SER A 24 -4.87 11.66 -2.53
C SER A 24 -4.63 11.82 -1.02
N ALA A 25 -5.25 10.96 -0.21
CA ALA A 25 -5.13 11.02 1.24
C ALA A 25 -3.88 10.29 1.78
N TRP A 26 -3.19 9.51 0.96
CA TRP A 26 -2.05 8.71 1.41
C TRP A 26 -0.98 9.49 2.18
N PRO A 27 -0.52 10.66 1.71
CA PRO A 27 0.47 11.42 2.48
C PRO A 27 -0.01 11.85 3.86
N ALA A 28 -1.31 12.00 4.04
CA ALA A 28 -1.87 12.44 5.31
C ALA A 28 -1.89 11.33 6.37
N TRP A 29 -1.97 10.07 5.97
CA TRP A 29 -2.09 8.99 6.94
C TRP A 29 -0.85 8.10 7.06
N THR A 30 0.05 8.08 6.08
CA THR A 30 1.28 7.28 6.20
C THR A 30 2.54 8.11 5.98
N PRO A 31 3.51 8.05 6.92
CA PRO A 31 4.77 8.77 6.76
C PRO A 31 5.68 8.16 5.69
N THR A 32 5.34 6.99 5.15
CA THR A 32 6.09 6.36 4.06
C THR A 32 5.91 7.06 2.73
N VAL A 33 4.92 7.96 2.61
CA VAL A 33 4.61 8.69 1.38
C VAL A 33 4.61 10.19 1.66
N GLU A 34 5.54 10.92 1.06
CA GLU A 34 5.56 12.39 1.13
C GLU A 34 4.54 13.01 0.20
N SER A 35 4.42 12.46 -1.02
CA SER A 35 3.44 12.90 -2.00
C SER A 35 3.01 11.72 -2.87
N LEU A 36 1.77 11.76 -3.32
CA LEU A 36 1.22 10.80 -4.27
C LEU A 36 0.39 11.57 -5.29
N ASP A 37 0.80 11.49 -6.55
CA ASP A 37 0.09 12.07 -7.68
C ASP A 37 -0.53 10.96 -8.49
N SER A 38 -1.83 10.99 -8.66
CA SER A 38 -2.58 10.02 -9.43
C SER A 38 -3.45 10.73 -10.47
N ALA A 39 -3.51 10.17 -11.67
CA ALA A 39 -4.36 10.69 -12.73
C ALA A 39 -5.85 10.56 -12.41
N THR A 40 -6.21 9.65 -11.49
CA THR A 40 -7.58 9.46 -11.02
C THR A 40 -7.61 9.51 -9.49
N PRO A 41 -8.71 9.99 -8.86
CA PRO A 41 -8.79 10.05 -7.41
C PRO A 41 -8.92 8.68 -6.74
N ARG A 42 -9.43 7.69 -7.48
CA ARG A 42 -9.59 6.31 -7.03
C ARG A 42 -8.86 5.35 -7.96
N PRO A 43 -8.49 4.15 -7.47
CA PRO A 43 -7.80 3.18 -8.30
C PRO A 43 -8.61 2.79 -9.54
N GLN A 44 -7.96 2.91 -10.71
CA GLN A 44 -8.47 2.43 -11.98
C GLN A 44 -7.33 1.75 -12.74
N VAL A 45 -7.62 0.67 -13.42
CA VAL A 45 -6.62 -0.04 -14.23
C VAL A 45 -6.07 0.91 -15.29
N GLY A 46 -4.75 0.97 -15.41
CA GLY A 46 -4.05 1.84 -16.35
C GLY A 46 -3.70 3.23 -15.80
N THR A 47 -4.14 3.56 -14.59
CA THR A 47 -3.84 4.85 -13.97
C THR A 47 -2.37 4.95 -13.61
N ALA A 48 -1.72 6.02 -14.08
CA ALA A 48 -0.35 6.34 -13.69
C ALA A 48 -0.35 6.98 -12.28
N VAL A 49 0.55 6.51 -11.44
CA VAL A 49 0.73 7.01 -10.07
C VAL A 49 2.20 7.33 -9.86
N THR A 50 2.48 8.51 -9.35
CA THR A 50 3.84 8.93 -8.97
C THR A 50 3.90 9.08 -7.47
N ILE A 51 4.80 8.33 -6.83
CA ILE A 51 4.96 8.32 -5.38
C ILE A 51 6.34 8.82 -5.02
N LYS A 52 6.39 9.83 -4.12
CA LYS A 52 7.63 10.32 -3.53
C LYS A 52 7.70 9.81 -2.09
N GLN A 53 8.73 9.03 -1.80
CA GLN A 53 9.02 8.55 -0.45
C GLN A 53 10.18 9.34 0.16
N PRO A 54 10.26 9.43 1.51
CA PRO A 54 11.35 10.15 2.17
C PRO A 54 12.73 9.64 1.74
N GLY A 55 13.61 10.57 1.35
CA GLY A 55 14.98 10.25 0.97
C GLY A 55 15.13 9.54 -0.36
N ARG A 56 14.07 9.45 -1.18
CA ARG A 56 14.11 8.78 -2.48
C ARG A 56 13.63 9.69 -3.60
N LYS A 57 14.04 9.38 -4.81
CA LYS A 57 13.51 10.03 -6.02
C LYS A 57 12.07 9.59 -6.25
N PRO A 58 11.24 10.42 -6.90
CA PRO A 58 9.89 10.01 -7.28
C PRO A 58 9.91 8.71 -8.09
N ALA A 59 9.03 7.80 -7.75
CA ALA A 59 8.87 6.52 -8.43
C ALA A 59 7.54 6.51 -9.19
N HIS A 60 7.55 5.94 -10.41
CA HIS A 60 6.39 5.90 -11.29
C HIS A 60 5.84 4.48 -11.34
N TYR A 61 4.54 4.37 -11.07
CA TYR A 61 3.82 3.10 -11.06
C TYR A 61 2.60 3.20 -11.96
N VAL A 62 2.05 2.04 -12.32
CA VAL A 62 0.77 1.93 -13.01
C VAL A 62 -0.11 0.98 -12.21
N ILE A 63 -1.35 1.36 -11.99
CA ILE A 63 -2.33 0.47 -11.36
C ILE A 63 -2.74 -0.58 -12.40
N ASP A 64 -2.47 -1.85 -12.11
CA ASP A 64 -2.68 -2.95 -13.04
C ASP A 64 -3.75 -3.96 -12.59
N VAL A 65 -4.18 -3.90 -11.33
CA VAL A 65 -5.25 -4.74 -10.81
C VAL A 65 -6.18 -3.88 -9.97
N VAL A 66 -7.48 -3.97 -10.25
CA VAL A 66 -8.52 -3.34 -9.42
C VAL A 66 -9.72 -4.29 -9.32
N GLU A 67 -10.07 -4.64 -8.09
CA GLU A 67 -11.32 -5.32 -7.74
C GLU A 67 -12.01 -4.41 -6.72
N ASP A 68 -13.00 -3.68 -7.16
CA ASP A 68 -13.61 -2.61 -6.35
C ASP A 68 -14.09 -3.12 -5.00
N GLY A 69 -13.72 -2.41 -3.94
CA GLY A 69 -14.04 -2.79 -2.56
C GLY A 69 -13.13 -3.88 -1.99
N ARG A 70 -12.25 -4.48 -2.77
CA ARG A 70 -11.47 -5.66 -2.39
C ARG A 70 -9.98 -5.54 -2.59
N ARG A 71 -9.52 -5.00 -3.70
CA ARG A 71 -8.11 -5.08 -4.06
C ARG A 71 -7.71 -4.03 -5.08
N PHE A 72 -6.52 -3.47 -4.92
CA PHE A 72 -5.82 -2.80 -6.01
C PHE A 72 -4.31 -3.01 -5.87
N ARG A 73 -3.64 -3.00 -6.99
CA ARG A 73 -2.19 -3.17 -7.07
C ARG A 73 -1.60 -2.13 -8.01
N TRP A 74 -0.51 -1.51 -7.61
CA TRP A 74 0.33 -0.76 -8.53
C TRP A 74 1.68 -1.44 -8.67
N GLY A 75 2.28 -1.30 -9.85
CA GLY A 75 3.55 -1.92 -10.16
C GLY A 75 4.39 -1.10 -11.12
N SER A 76 5.65 -1.42 -11.18
CA SER A 76 6.59 -0.87 -12.15
C SER A 76 7.53 -1.95 -12.66
N ASP A 77 8.01 -1.77 -13.89
CA ASP A 77 8.99 -2.66 -14.51
C ASP A 77 10.00 -1.78 -15.24
N ARG A 78 11.18 -1.62 -14.63
CA ARG A 78 12.22 -0.73 -15.14
C ARG A 78 13.60 -1.27 -14.86
N GLY A 79 14.44 -1.31 -15.89
CA GLY A 79 15.87 -1.55 -15.72
C GLY A 79 16.20 -2.88 -15.04
N GLY A 80 15.43 -3.93 -15.28
CA GLY A 80 15.63 -5.23 -14.66
C GLY A 80 15.07 -5.34 -13.24
N VAL A 81 14.30 -4.35 -12.79
CA VAL A 81 13.62 -4.34 -11.48
C VAL A 81 12.12 -4.30 -11.70
N ARG A 82 11.42 -5.30 -11.21
CA ARG A 82 9.96 -5.33 -11.20
C ARG A 82 9.47 -5.21 -9.76
N GLN A 83 8.68 -4.20 -9.50
CA GLN A 83 8.10 -3.94 -8.17
C GLN A 83 6.60 -3.97 -8.26
N ALA A 84 5.95 -4.47 -7.21
CA ALA A 84 4.50 -4.40 -7.07
C ALA A 84 4.12 -4.21 -5.61
N ALA A 85 3.13 -3.37 -5.37
CA ALA A 85 2.52 -3.18 -4.06
C ALA A 85 1.04 -3.55 -4.18
N ASP A 86 0.63 -4.58 -3.48
CA ASP A 86 -0.73 -5.13 -3.50
C ASP A 86 -1.45 -4.83 -2.20
N HIS A 87 -2.72 -4.45 -2.31
CA HIS A 87 -3.55 -4.03 -1.19
C HIS A 87 -4.87 -4.80 -1.28
N VAL A 88 -5.09 -5.72 -0.35
CA VAL A 88 -6.27 -6.60 -0.34
C VAL A 88 -7.06 -6.36 0.93
N VAL A 89 -8.37 -6.18 0.79
CA VAL A 89 -9.30 -6.01 1.91
C VAL A 89 -10.29 -7.17 1.89
N GLU A 90 -10.35 -7.95 2.98
CA GLU A 90 -11.28 -9.06 3.11
C GLU A 90 -12.16 -8.86 4.34
N PRO A 91 -13.50 -8.89 4.20
CA PRO A 91 -14.37 -8.83 5.37
C PRO A 91 -14.26 -10.14 6.15
N ASP A 92 -14.08 -10.03 7.48
CA ASP A 92 -14.15 -11.17 8.39
C ASP A 92 -15.57 -11.29 8.94
N SER A 93 -16.23 -10.14 9.08
CA SER A 93 -17.62 -10.02 9.53
C SER A 93 -18.17 -8.68 9.04
N ALA A 94 -19.39 -8.33 9.45
CA ALA A 94 -19.97 -7.03 9.14
C ALA A 94 -19.25 -5.87 9.83
N VAL A 95 -18.46 -6.14 10.87
CA VAL A 95 -17.81 -5.11 11.70
C VAL A 95 -16.28 -5.25 11.78
N ALA A 96 -15.70 -6.20 11.07
CA ALA A 96 -14.26 -6.46 11.10
C ALA A 96 -13.75 -6.91 9.73
N CYS A 97 -12.50 -6.60 9.45
CA CYS A 97 -11.85 -7.01 8.20
C CYS A 97 -10.36 -7.28 8.42
N THR A 98 -9.77 -7.93 7.43
CA THR A 98 -8.31 -8.14 7.35
C THR A 98 -7.80 -7.43 6.10
N VAL A 99 -6.78 -6.58 6.28
CA VAL A 99 -6.07 -5.95 5.17
C VAL A 99 -4.72 -6.63 5.01
N THR A 100 -4.42 -7.06 3.80
CA THR A 100 -3.14 -7.67 3.45
C THR A 100 -2.35 -6.70 2.57
N LEU A 101 -1.17 -6.32 3.01
CA LEU A 101 -0.23 -5.50 2.28
C LEU A 101 0.93 -6.39 1.85
N THR A 102 1.19 -6.47 0.54
CA THR A 102 2.27 -7.29 -0.01
C THR A 102 3.13 -6.44 -0.93
N PHE A 103 4.43 -6.46 -0.69
CA PHE A 103 5.41 -5.84 -1.57
C PHE A 103 6.28 -6.92 -2.19
N THR A 104 6.49 -6.84 -3.51
CA THR A 104 7.36 -7.75 -4.24
C THR A 104 8.41 -6.97 -5.03
N MET A 105 9.61 -7.51 -5.09
CA MET A 105 10.68 -6.99 -5.93
C MET A 105 11.35 -8.17 -6.63
N THR A 106 11.20 -8.24 -7.94
CA THR A 106 11.64 -9.36 -8.78
C THR A 106 12.42 -8.84 -9.99
N GLY A 107 12.81 -9.77 -10.87
CA GLY A 107 13.65 -9.46 -12.02
C GLY A 107 15.14 -9.61 -11.72
N PRO A 108 16.01 -9.55 -12.75
CA PRO A 108 17.45 -9.82 -12.58
C PRO A 108 18.14 -8.93 -11.55
N LEU A 109 17.85 -7.62 -11.56
CA LEU A 109 18.40 -6.69 -10.57
C LEU A 109 17.50 -6.60 -9.33
N GLY A 110 16.20 -6.80 -9.47
CA GLY A 110 15.26 -6.71 -8.37
C GLY A 110 15.52 -7.73 -7.27
N ARG A 111 15.98 -8.92 -7.61
CA ARG A 111 16.37 -9.94 -6.62
C ARG A 111 17.50 -9.46 -5.74
N ILE A 112 18.53 -8.91 -6.35
CA ILE A 112 19.70 -8.42 -5.63
C ILE A 112 19.35 -7.22 -4.77
N LEU A 113 18.67 -6.22 -5.36
CA LEU A 113 18.26 -5.01 -4.65
C LEU A 113 17.27 -5.32 -3.53
N GLY A 114 16.37 -6.28 -3.75
CA GLY A 114 15.43 -6.73 -2.72
C GLY A 114 16.12 -7.38 -1.53
N LEU A 115 17.16 -8.18 -1.75
CA LEU A 115 17.94 -8.76 -0.67
C LEU A 115 18.70 -7.70 0.12
N LEU A 116 19.35 -6.75 -0.58
CA LEU A 116 20.10 -5.68 0.05
C LEU A 116 19.19 -4.69 0.80
N GLY A 117 18.00 -4.44 0.29
CA GLY A 117 17.04 -3.52 0.89
C GLY A 117 15.97 -4.18 1.76
N ALA A 118 16.06 -5.47 2.05
CA ALA A 118 14.99 -6.22 2.70
C ALA A 118 14.55 -5.62 4.04
N ALA A 119 15.48 -5.22 4.90
CA ALA A 119 15.16 -4.62 6.19
C ALA A 119 14.40 -3.30 6.04
N LYS A 120 14.80 -2.47 5.08
CA LYS A 120 14.15 -1.18 4.80
C LYS A 120 12.75 -1.38 4.22
N ILE A 121 12.59 -2.34 3.33
CA ILE A 121 11.30 -2.68 2.72
C ILE A 121 10.33 -3.17 3.80
N ARG A 122 10.76 -4.10 4.65
CA ARG A 122 9.93 -4.61 5.76
C ARG A 122 9.52 -3.48 6.70
N GLY A 123 10.46 -2.62 7.08
CA GLY A 123 10.19 -1.48 7.94
C GLY A 123 9.16 -0.53 7.33
N MET A 124 9.21 -0.31 6.03
CA MET A 124 8.26 0.54 5.31
C MET A 124 6.86 -0.08 5.30
N VAL A 125 6.73 -1.36 4.96
CA VAL A 125 5.44 -2.06 4.94
C VAL A 125 4.85 -2.13 6.34
N ASP A 126 5.66 -2.44 7.35
CA ASP A 126 5.21 -2.46 8.75
C ASP A 126 4.72 -1.10 9.23
N THR A 127 5.42 -0.02 8.85
CA THR A 127 5.01 1.34 9.18
C THR A 127 3.68 1.69 8.53
N GLU A 128 3.50 1.32 7.28
CA GLU A 128 2.26 1.53 6.55
C GLU A 128 1.09 0.78 7.19
N ALA A 129 1.31 -0.46 7.60
CA ALA A 129 0.30 -1.27 8.30
C ALA A 129 -0.11 -0.63 9.63
N ARG A 130 0.86 -0.16 10.42
CA ARG A 130 0.57 0.54 11.67
C ARG A 130 -0.16 1.87 11.45
N ALA A 131 0.25 2.61 10.43
CA ALA A 131 -0.38 3.88 10.08
C ALA A 131 -1.83 3.69 9.62
N LEU A 132 -2.08 2.66 8.83
CA LEU A 132 -3.44 2.32 8.40
C LEU A 132 -4.32 1.99 9.61
N THR A 133 -3.82 1.16 10.52
CA THR A 133 -4.55 0.83 11.75
C THR A 133 -4.89 2.09 12.54
N ALA A 134 -3.93 2.99 12.70
CA ALA A 134 -4.13 4.21 13.46
C ALA A 134 -5.17 5.14 12.84
N VAL A 135 -5.24 5.23 11.52
CA VAL A 135 -6.16 6.16 10.84
C VAL A 135 -7.58 5.62 10.75
N VAL A 136 -7.75 4.29 10.58
CA VAL A 136 -9.10 3.70 10.48
C VAL A 136 -9.65 3.26 11.82
N GLN A 137 -8.80 2.97 12.80
CA GLN A 137 -9.14 2.49 14.12
C GLN A 137 -8.45 3.34 15.18
N PRO A 138 -8.81 4.63 15.28
CA PRO A 138 -8.17 5.51 16.26
C PRO A 138 -8.46 4.99 17.67
N GLN A 139 -7.45 5.06 18.54
CA GLN A 139 -7.63 4.72 19.94
C GLN A 139 -8.69 5.64 20.54
N SER A 140 -9.74 5.03 21.13
CA SER A 140 -10.69 5.82 21.89
C SER A 140 -9.96 6.35 23.14
N THR A 141 -9.88 7.68 23.25
CA THR A 141 -9.49 8.31 24.50
C THR A 141 -10.67 8.18 25.44
N ASP A 142 -10.79 7.04 26.09
CA ASP A 142 -11.72 6.92 27.20
C ASP A 142 -11.16 7.68 28.40
N THR A 143 -11.83 8.74 28.67
CA THR A 143 -11.70 9.40 29.96
C THR A 143 -12.69 8.80 30.93
#